data_443ff8198506f76b74bdc971d703f726
#
_entry.id   443ff8198506f76b74bdc971d703f726
#
_cell.length_a   1.000
_cell.length_b   1.000
_cell.length_c   1.000
_cell.angle_alpha   90.00
_cell.angle_beta   90.00
_cell.angle_gamma   90.00
#
_symmetry.space_group_name_H-M   'P 1'
#
loop_
_entity.id
_entity.type
_entity.pdbx_description
1 polymer ?
#
loop_
_entity_poly.entity_id
_entity_poly.type
_entity_poly.pdbx_seq_one_letter_code
_entity_poly.pdbx_strand_id
1 'polypeptide(L)'
;MKNQTLILVLLVCAAVQVVGEPVAVAQSFVANDFSDADGWTVAGAPAHVTECSGVKMFGGFGKFGARAVASKVFELPPHSLINLKLQFWKIDSWDNEEAYVFVDDQLAWSRKFQYNEGEGQKCGQGGDWKEMIVNLNLNIKHTGPTAVVVITSNLNEAADNESWSFRDFVLSVEKCPNGCAACQVDDKAENCNFWQSFTSSWTELNSNKLGADGWDVTGGLAHSTQCGPAGIFGGYDKMMRGAVVSKVHKVKPHYKLKIKVLWAKIDSWDNEAAQIKIDGKIVYERRFQWYEGYFGKICGCPVFEWKSMFVRTEVDVDHTGEQVKVDFTSTLDEIENESFGLRDLYIFYAACADNCAECTGPKDSDCKKCANNWALVGGKCQALPNFVLLEQSFLEDKFTGINGWILTNNKAGRTVAECNGKSMVGGFDIMGIGANAKKTFEIPPHKRLRLQSTIYKIDSWDGEFMIIKVDGTEVWKTSWNLQTGGANICGQGVWWDGFTNVDEIFNHQAPKAEIMFTSTLDQDAIDESWGFRDFKLWYEPKEACAIFYSECDFKGASFEFCSKSPNFQNDNIPPQIRSIKIPPQGRVTLYESTDYNGKKITYTTDQACIQNFDFSLIQMSGHVEGGWIEVEQ
;
A
#
# COMPACT_ATOMS: atom_id res chain seq x y z
N MET A 1 -59.73 -19.09 37.74
CA MET A 1 -58.93 -18.71 36.56
C MET A 1 -57.68 -18.00 37.08
N LYS A 2 -56.54 -18.68 37.11
CA LYS A 2 -55.27 -18.12 37.62
C LYS A 2 -54.46 -17.60 36.40
N ASN A 3 -54.20 -16.28 36.36
CA ASN A 3 -53.27 -15.69 35.41
C ASN A 3 -51.85 -16.06 35.84
N GLN A 4 -51.10 -16.75 34.99
CA GLN A 4 -49.67 -16.90 35.06
C GLN A 4 -49.01 -15.84 34.18
N THR A 5 -48.33 -14.89 34.79
CA THR A 5 -47.48 -13.90 34.12
C THR A 5 -46.12 -14.56 33.84
N LEU A 6 -45.82 -14.76 32.58
CA LEU A 6 -44.51 -15.26 32.08
C LEU A 6 -43.52 -14.11 32.11
N ILE A 7 -42.56 -14.15 33.03
CA ILE A 7 -41.43 -13.21 33.04
C ILE A 7 -40.34 -13.75 32.10
N LEU A 8 -40.19 -13.10 30.94
CA LEU A 8 -39.09 -13.36 29.99
C LEU A 8 -37.81 -12.69 30.50
N VAL A 9 -36.91 -13.47 31.07
CA VAL A 9 -35.57 -12.99 31.43
C VAL A 9 -34.72 -12.99 30.16
N LEU A 10 -34.49 -11.81 29.58
CA LEU A 10 -33.49 -11.61 28.53
C LEU A 10 -32.09 -11.69 29.16
N LEU A 11 -31.42 -12.82 29.01
CA LEU A 11 -29.99 -12.93 29.21
C LEU A 11 -29.27 -12.15 28.10
N VAL A 12 -28.85 -10.93 28.43
CA VAL A 12 -27.87 -10.20 27.61
C VAL A 12 -26.51 -10.87 27.88
N CYS A 13 -26.11 -11.80 27.02
CA CYS A 13 -24.71 -12.21 26.94
C CYS A 13 -23.89 -11.03 26.44
N ALA A 14 -23.34 -10.23 27.36
CA ALA A 14 -22.21 -9.37 27.04
C ALA A 14 -21.07 -10.28 26.61
N ALA A 15 -20.73 -10.28 25.34
CA ALA A 15 -19.50 -10.88 24.86
C ALA A 15 -18.35 -10.09 25.49
N VAL A 16 -17.81 -10.60 26.59
CA VAL A 16 -16.53 -10.16 27.10
C VAL A 16 -15.53 -10.51 26.00
N GLN A 17 -15.04 -9.49 25.28
CA GLN A 17 -13.90 -9.66 24.40
C GLN A 17 -12.73 -10.10 25.31
N VAL A 18 -12.32 -11.33 25.18
CA VAL A 18 -11.09 -11.83 25.78
C VAL A 18 -9.97 -11.16 25.00
N VAL A 19 -9.44 -10.06 25.51
CA VAL A 19 -8.12 -9.55 25.12
C VAL A 19 -7.18 -10.72 25.36
N GLY A 20 -6.52 -11.22 24.32
CA GLY A 20 -5.62 -12.38 24.42
C GLY A 20 -4.53 -12.09 25.46
N GLU A 21 -4.25 -13.03 26.35
CA GLU A 21 -3.15 -12.85 27.31
C GLU A 21 -1.84 -12.61 26.55
N PRO A 22 -0.97 -11.66 27.03
CA PRO A 22 0.31 -11.39 26.40
C PRO A 22 1.14 -12.67 26.25
N VAL A 23 1.65 -12.91 25.04
CA VAL A 23 2.45 -14.10 24.73
C VAL A 23 3.91 -13.81 25.03
N ALA A 24 4.55 -14.61 25.88
CA ALA A 24 5.97 -14.50 26.15
C ALA A 24 6.79 -14.77 24.89
N VAL A 25 7.70 -13.83 24.56
CA VAL A 25 8.58 -13.90 23.38
C VAL A 25 10.04 -14.03 23.76
N ALA A 26 10.42 -13.58 24.95
CA ALA A 26 11.77 -13.72 25.46
C ALA A 26 11.79 -13.77 26.99
N GLN A 27 12.80 -14.44 27.52
CA GLN A 27 13.08 -14.47 28.96
C GLN A 27 14.59 -14.53 29.17
N SER A 28 15.07 -13.96 30.28
CA SER A 28 16.46 -14.01 30.72
C SER A 28 16.51 -14.12 32.25
N PHE A 29 17.44 -14.90 32.76
CA PHE A 29 17.73 -14.99 34.22
C PHE A 29 16.54 -15.44 35.10
N VAL A 30 15.63 -16.24 34.53
CA VAL A 30 14.42 -16.72 35.26
C VAL A 30 14.68 -17.94 36.16
N ALA A 31 15.72 -18.72 35.88
CA ALA A 31 16.14 -19.84 36.74
C ALA A 31 17.37 -19.43 37.52
N ASN A 32 17.74 -20.24 38.53
CA ASN A 32 18.94 -19.95 39.35
C ASN A 32 20.20 -20.68 38.82
N ASP A 33 20.21 -21.14 37.58
CA ASP A 33 21.26 -21.93 36.95
C ASP A 33 22.05 -21.20 35.86
N PHE A 34 21.73 -19.92 35.54
CA PHE A 34 22.43 -19.13 34.53
C PHE A 34 23.85 -18.75 34.98
N SER A 35 24.79 -18.67 34.03
CA SER A 35 26.21 -18.40 34.27
C SER A 35 26.80 -17.36 33.34
N ASP A 36 26.05 -16.88 32.35
CA ASP A 36 26.48 -15.90 31.34
C ASP A 36 25.48 -14.74 31.21
N ALA A 37 25.77 -13.85 30.32
CA ALA A 37 24.99 -12.64 30.09
C ALA A 37 23.73 -12.85 29.21
N ASP A 38 23.45 -14.06 28.76
CA ASP A 38 22.27 -14.38 27.92
C ASP A 38 22.01 -13.38 26.79
N GLY A 39 23.08 -12.97 26.10
CA GLY A 39 23.01 -12.00 25.00
C GLY A 39 22.80 -10.53 25.41
N TRP A 40 22.77 -10.22 26.72
CA TRP A 40 22.83 -8.84 27.19
C TRP A 40 24.23 -8.27 27.02
N THR A 41 24.32 -7.04 26.56
CA THR A 41 25.56 -6.25 26.51
C THR A 41 25.60 -5.29 27.69
N VAL A 42 26.79 -5.03 28.21
CA VAL A 42 27.00 -4.07 29.31
C VAL A 42 28.04 -3.04 28.87
N ALA A 43 27.67 -1.78 28.97
CA ALA A 43 28.61 -0.67 28.87
C ALA A 43 28.91 -0.11 30.27
N GLY A 44 30.11 0.47 30.45
CA GLY A 44 30.53 1.07 31.73
C GLY A 44 30.88 0.08 32.84
N ALA A 45 30.62 -1.23 32.65
CA ALA A 45 30.93 -2.28 33.59
C ALA A 45 31.15 -3.63 32.88
N PRO A 46 31.78 -4.63 33.53
CA PRO A 46 31.85 -5.97 32.98
C PRO A 46 30.51 -6.68 33.09
N ALA A 47 30.13 -7.45 32.05
CA ALA A 47 28.97 -8.33 32.07
C ALA A 47 29.24 -9.55 33.00
N HIS A 48 28.65 -9.57 34.19
CA HIS A 48 28.85 -10.60 35.18
C HIS A 48 27.57 -11.06 35.85
N VAL A 49 27.54 -12.34 36.23
CA VAL A 49 26.57 -12.93 37.12
C VAL A 49 27.15 -12.96 38.54
N THR A 50 26.38 -12.50 39.51
CA THR A 50 26.74 -12.60 40.91
C THR A 50 25.69 -13.41 41.68
N GLU A 51 25.96 -13.70 42.93
CA GLU A 51 25.03 -14.37 43.82
C GLU A 51 24.85 -13.56 45.11
N CYS A 52 23.61 -13.41 45.53
CA CYS A 52 23.24 -12.72 46.75
C CYS A 52 22.30 -13.63 47.57
N SER A 53 22.76 -14.05 48.74
CA SER A 53 22.00 -14.94 49.64
C SER A 53 21.46 -16.21 48.94
N GLY A 54 22.25 -16.84 48.06
CA GLY A 54 21.85 -18.03 47.31
C GLY A 54 21.01 -17.76 46.07
N VAL A 55 20.81 -16.49 45.70
CA VAL A 55 20.04 -16.08 44.51
C VAL A 55 20.97 -15.47 43.46
N LYS A 56 21.05 -16.09 42.30
CA LYS A 56 21.82 -15.55 41.17
C LYS A 56 21.10 -14.36 40.50
N MET A 57 21.90 -13.39 40.08
CA MET A 57 21.44 -12.17 39.45
C MET A 57 22.45 -11.67 38.40
N PHE A 58 22.00 -10.94 37.40
CA PHE A 58 22.88 -10.32 36.43
C PHE A 58 23.28 -8.91 36.94
N GLY A 59 24.57 -8.66 37.06
CA GLY A 59 25.13 -7.51 37.78
C GLY A 59 25.36 -7.79 39.25
N GLY A 60 25.08 -6.83 40.13
CA GLY A 60 25.15 -6.95 41.59
C GLY A 60 26.40 -6.34 42.21
N PHE A 61 26.64 -6.63 43.46
CA PHE A 61 27.71 -6.05 44.28
C PHE A 61 29.09 -6.16 43.61
N GLY A 62 29.80 -5.04 43.54
CA GLY A 62 31.10 -4.94 42.88
C GLY A 62 31.07 -5.09 41.36
N LYS A 63 29.88 -5.04 40.74
CA LYS A 63 29.73 -5.21 39.26
C LYS A 63 29.01 -4.05 38.59
N PHE A 64 27.74 -3.79 38.90
CA PHE A 64 26.98 -2.71 38.25
C PHE A 64 26.85 -1.53 39.23
N GLY A 65 27.72 -0.54 39.08
CA GLY A 65 27.73 0.73 39.81
C GLY A 65 27.56 1.92 38.88
N ALA A 66 28.27 3.00 39.14
CA ALA A 66 28.27 4.20 38.30
C ALA A 66 28.50 3.86 36.82
N ARG A 67 27.68 4.45 35.92
CA ARG A 67 27.78 4.31 34.46
C ARG A 67 27.47 2.92 33.89
N ALA A 68 27.10 1.94 34.69
CA ALA A 68 26.70 0.62 34.19
C ALA A 68 25.40 0.70 33.42
N VAL A 69 25.40 0.20 32.16
CA VAL A 69 24.22 0.13 31.28
C VAL A 69 24.10 -1.28 30.74
N ALA A 70 23.10 -2.02 31.16
CA ALA A 70 22.75 -3.31 30.58
C ALA A 70 21.71 -3.11 29.48
N SER A 71 21.94 -3.68 28.30
CA SER A 71 21.04 -3.52 27.16
C SER A 71 20.98 -4.76 26.27
N LYS A 72 19.79 -5.02 25.69
CA LYS A 72 19.57 -6.12 24.74
C LYS A 72 18.51 -5.72 23.71
N VAL A 73 18.69 -6.17 22.47
CA VAL A 73 17.67 -6.06 21.42
C VAL A 73 16.87 -7.33 21.35
N PHE A 74 15.56 -7.19 21.28
CA PHE A 74 14.61 -8.28 21.12
C PHE A 74 13.90 -8.16 19.79
N GLU A 75 13.90 -9.22 18.99
CA GLU A 75 13.06 -9.33 17.78
C GLU A 75 11.63 -9.67 18.19
N LEU A 76 10.67 -8.97 17.64
CA LEU A 76 9.28 -9.05 18.05
C LEU A 76 8.36 -9.35 16.85
N PRO A 77 7.37 -10.24 17.01
CA PRO A 77 6.31 -10.39 16.01
C PRO A 77 5.46 -9.11 15.93
N PRO A 78 4.63 -8.93 14.90
CA PRO A 78 3.66 -7.83 14.86
C PRO A 78 2.82 -7.78 16.15
N HIS A 79 2.83 -6.64 16.83
CA HIS A 79 2.20 -6.43 18.15
C HIS A 79 1.81 -4.96 18.35
N SER A 80 1.01 -4.71 19.37
CA SER A 80 0.56 -3.37 19.77
C SER A 80 1.05 -2.96 21.16
N LEU A 81 1.44 -3.93 21.99
CA LEU A 81 1.86 -3.71 23.36
C LEU A 81 2.99 -4.67 23.74
N ILE A 82 3.95 -4.17 24.52
CA ILE A 82 4.93 -4.98 25.26
C ILE A 82 4.51 -5.02 26.74
N ASN A 83 4.50 -6.21 27.33
CA ASN A 83 4.48 -6.41 28.77
C ASN A 83 5.87 -6.88 29.22
N LEU A 84 6.51 -6.13 30.10
CA LEU A 84 7.86 -6.39 30.60
C LEU A 84 7.81 -6.64 32.10
N LYS A 85 8.31 -7.81 32.55
CA LYS A 85 8.43 -8.17 33.95
C LYS A 85 9.90 -8.42 34.30
N LEU A 86 10.34 -7.95 35.46
CA LEU A 86 11.64 -8.28 36.02
C LEU A 86 11.69 -7.97 37.50
N GLN A 87 12.67 -8.53 38.22
CA GLN A 87 13.08 -8.09 39.56
C GLN A 87 14.30 -7.19 39.44
N PHE A 88 14.19 -5.97 39.94
CA PHE A 88 15.32 -5.05 40.12
C PHE A 88 15.79 -5.11 41.57
N TRP A 89 17.10 -5.18 41.76
CA TRP A 89 17.73 -5.21 43.10
C TRP A 89 18.58 -3.97 43.28
N LYS A 90 18.24 -3.15 44.27
CA LYS A 90 19.02 -2.06 44.80
C LYS A 90 19.93 -2.63 45.90
N ILE A 91 21.24 -2.37 45.83
CA ILE A 91 22.26 -2.90 46.73
C ILE A 91 23.09 -1.75 47.32
N ASP A 92 23.24 -1.76 48.64
CA ASP A 92 24.04 -0.82 49.45
C ASP A 92 23.55 0.66 49.45
N SER A 93 24.51 1.63 49.42
CA SER A 93 24.41 2.99 49.95
C SER A 93 23.73 4.04 49.08
N TRP A 94 22.86 3.65 48.16
CA TRP A 94 22.10 4.63 47.33
C TRP A 94 21.58 5.80 48.16
N ASP A 95 21.94 7.03 47.83
CA ASP A 95 21.64 8.22 48.62
C ASP A 95 20.79 9.26 47.86
N ASN A 96 19.84 8.81 47.09
CA ASN A 96 18.86 9.52 46.27
C ASN A 96 19.09 9.36 44.76
N GLU A 97 19.92 8.43 44.35
CA GLU A 97 20.08 8.01 42.97
C GLU A 97 18.85 7.25 42.50
N GLU A 98 18.72 7.19 41.21
CA GLU A 98 17.55 6.68 40.50
C GLU A 98 17.94 5.56 39.53
N ALA A 99 17.14 4.49 39.53
CA ALA A 99 17.21 3.43 38.52
C ALA A 99 16.20 3.68 37.42
N TYR A 100 16.51 3.20 36.20
CA TYR A 100 15.73 3.43 35.00
C TYR A 100 15.59 2.15 34.19
N VAL A 101 14.39 1.97 33.59
CA VAL A 101 14.13 0.99 32.53
C VAL A 101 13.57 1.74 31.34
N PHE A 102 14.25 1.61 30.20
CA PHE A 102 13.79 2.16 28.92
C PHE A 102 13.44 1.03 27.96
N VAL A 103 12.48 1.29 27.08
CA VAL A 103 12.21 0.52 25.88
C VAL A 103 12.31 1.50 24.70
N ASP A 104 13.32 1.33 23.84
CA ASP A 104 13.74 2.33 22.86
C ASP A 104 13.98 3.69 23.57
N ASP A 105 13.30 4.76 23.16
CA ASP A 105 13.38 6.09 23.79
C ASP A 105 12.35 6.32 24.91
N GLN A 106 11.48 5.33 25.19
CA GLN A 106 10.44 5.47 26.19
C GLN A 106 10.98 5.10 27.58
N LEU A 107 10.90 6.02 28.53
CA LEU A 107 11.12 5.73 29.94
C LEU A 107 9.93 4.90 30.45
N ALA A 108 10.12 3.60 30.57
CA ALA A 108 9.09 2.67 31.02
C ALA A 108 8.92 2.65 32.55
N TRP A 109 10.01 2.90 33.26
CA TRP A 109 10.01 2.96 34.73
C TRP A 109 11.23 3.69 35.23
N SER A 110 11.04 4.45 36.33
CA SER A 110 12.13 4.94 37.18
C SER A 110 11.75 4.97 38.65
N ARG A 111 12.74 4.88 39.50
CA ARG A 111 12.58 5.00 40.96
C ARG A 111 13.85 5.49 41.61
N LYS A 112 13.70 6.47 42.53
CA LYS A 112 14.74 6.91 43.46
C LYS A 112 14.79 6.01 44.67
N PHE A 113 16.00 5.81 45.18
CA PHE A 113 16.25 4.96 46.35
C PHE A 113 17.07 5.68 47.40
N GLN A 114 16.91 5.22 48.65
CA GLN A 114 17.69 5.66 49.78
C GLN A 114 18.43 4.45 50.40
N TYR A 115 19.56 4.70 51.06
CA TYR A 115 20.37 3.65 51.68
C TYR A 115 19.61 2.83 52.72
N ASN A 116 18.66 3.44 53.43
CA ASN A 116 17.86 2.82 54.51
C ASN A 116 16.57 2.16 54.02
N GLU A 117 16.29 2.20 52.71
CA GLU A 117 15.13 1.50 52.12
C GLU A 117 15.46 0.05 51.84
N GLY A 118 14.58 -0.87 52.30
CA GLY A 118 14.68 -2.30 52.04
C GLY A 118 14.44 -3.16 53.26
N GLU A 119 14.70 -4.48 53.11
CA GLU A 119 14.38 -5.49 54.12
C GLU A 119 15.57 -5.87 55.01
N GLY A 120 16.68 -5.18 54.94
CA GLY A 120 17.91 -5.45 55.67
C GLY A 120 19.03 -5.90 54.77
N GLN A 121 20.18 -6.20 55.35
CA GLN A 121 21.38 -6.54 54.63
C GLN A 121 21.36 -8.00 54.17
N LYS A 122 21.43 -8.18 52.83
CA LYS A 122 21.44 -9.51 52.19
C LYS A 122 22.76 -9.80 51.49
N CYS A 123 23.38 -8.76 50.87
CA CYS A 123 24.65 -8.82 50.17
C CYS A 123 25.28 -7.41 50.14
N GLY A 124 26.48 -7.28 49.66
CA GLY A 124 27.18 -6.00 49.63
C GLY A 124 28.07 -5.75 50.83
N GLN A 125 28.32 -4.47 51.12
CA GLN A 125 29.10 -4.06 52.28
C GLN A 125 28.25 -4.10 53.55
N GLY A 126 28.85 -4.50 54.65
CA GLY A 126 28.19 -4.49 55.96
C GLY A 126 27.91 -3.08 56.46
N GLY A 127 26.86 -2.89 57.27
CA GLY A 127 26.51 -1.61 57.89
C GLY A 127 25.01 -1.40 58.00
N ASP A 128 24.59 -0.13 58.00
CA ASP A 128 23.18 0.28 58.05
C ASP A 128 22.50 0.31 56.68
N TRP A 129 23.18 -0.08 55.64
CA TRP A 129 22.68 -0.09 54.27
C TRP A 129 21.79 -1.29 54.00
N LYS A 130 20.65 -1.06 53.35
CA LYS A 130 19.65 -2.11 53.14
C LYS A 130 19.46 -2.38 51.65
N GLU A 131 19.32 -3.66 51.32
CA GLU A 131 18.97 -4.07 49.96
C GLU A 131 17.47 -4.05 49.76
N MET A 132 17.05 -3.70 48.55
CA MET A 132 15.65 -3.67 48.18
C MET A 132 15.40 -4.41 46.86
N ILE A 133 14.37 -5.24 46.88
CA ILE A 133 13.88 -5.96 45.70
C ILE A 133 12.62 -5.26 45.18
N VAL A 134 12.61 -4.86 43.91
CA VAL A 134 11.44 -4.27 43.27
C VAL A 134 10.98 -5.18 42.13
N ASN A 135 9.76 -5.70 42.25
CA ASN A 135 9.14 -6.48 41.19
C ASN A 135 8.43 -5.53 40.21
N LEU A 136 8.85 -5.52 38.96
CA LEU A 136 8.28 -4.70 37.91
C LEU A 136 7.33 -5.53 37.04
N ASN A 137 6.23 -4.88 36.61
CA ASN A 137 5.28 -5.37 35.61
C ASN A 137 4.79 -4.18 34.83
N LEU A 138 5.37 -3.94 33.67
CA LEU A 138 5.24 -2.71 32.86
C LEU A 138 4.51 -2.99 31.57
N ASN A 139 3.54 -2.17 31.22
CA ASN A 139 2.85 -2.21 29.94
C ASN A 139 3.26 -0.99 29.12
N ILE A 140 3.84 -1.23 27.95
CA ILE A 140 4.43 -0.21 27.09
C ILE A 140 3.80 -0.31 25.70
N LYS A 141 3.20 0.77 25.20
CA LYS A 141 2.75 0.83 23.81
C LYS A 141 3.94 0.76 22.88
N HIS A 142 3.94 -0.22 22.00
CA HIS A 142 5.04 -0.47 21.09
C HIS A 142 4.55 -1.24 19.88
N THR A 143 5.10 -0.93 18.71
CA THR A 143 4.71 -1.53 17.41
C THR A 143 5.91 -1.82 16.52
N GLY A 144 7.12 -1.58 17.02
CA GLY A 144 8.36 -1.80 16.28
C GLY A 144 8.67 -3.30 16.10
N PRO A 145 9.37 -3.68 15.02
CA PRO A 145 9.76 -5.09 14.80
C PRO A 145 10.83 -5.59 15.78
N THR A 146 11.50 -4.66 16.45
CA THR A 146 12.43 -4.95 17.54
C THR A 146 12.18 -3.97 18.69
N ALA A 147 12.64 -4.31 19.88
CA ALA A 147 12.72 -3.39 21.03
C ALA A 147 14.13 -3.41 21.62
N VAL A 148 14.69 -2.25 21.89
CA VAL A 148 15.93 -2.11 22.67
C VAL A 148 15.55 -1.88 24.12
N VAL A 149 15.75 -2.87 24.98
CA VAL A 149 15.55 -2.70 26.42
C VAL A 149 16.86 -2.26 27.05
N VAL A 150 16.80 -1.19 27.84
CA VAL A 150 17.95 -0.65 28.57
C VAL A 150 17.61 -0.53 30.05
N ILE A 151 18.47 -1.09 30.90
CA ILE A 151 18.40 -0.99 32.37
C ILE A 151 19.66 -0.28 32.82
N THR A 152 19.53 0.77 33.62
CA THR A 152 20.65 1.60 34.07
C THR A 152 20.29 2.38 35.33
N SER A 153 21.26 3.16 35.84
CA SER A 153 21.08 4.06 36.95
C SER A 153 21.90 5.33 36.77
N ASN A 154 21.62 6.34 37.57
CA ASN A 154 22.47 7.54 37.67
C ASN A 154 23.43 7.48 38.85
N LEU A 155 23.77 6.27 39.34
CA LEU A 155 24.77 6.06 40.39
C LEU A 155 26.05 6.84 40.07
N ASN A 156 26.64 7.41 41.08
CA ASN A 156 27.84 8.24 40.96
C ASN A 156 29.06 7.64 41.64
N GLU A 157 28.92 6.56 42.40
CA GLU A 157 29.98 5.90 43.14
C GLU A 157 30.36 4.53 42.54
N ALA A 158 31.42 3.93 43.02
CA ALA A 158 31.94 2.65 42.56
C ALA A 158 31.00 1.48 42.97
N ALA A 159 31.04 0.40 42.20
CA ALA A 159 30.13 -0.74 42.38
C ALA A 159 30.30 -1.52 43.70
N ASP A 160 31.38 -1.28 44.40
CA ASP A 160 31.61 -1.82 45.75
C ASP A 160 31.02 -0.95 46.86
N ASN A 161 30.49 0.24 46.53
CA ASN A 161 29.73 1.09 47.44
C ASN A 161 28.24 1.19 47.03
N GLU A 162 27.94 1.37 45.77
CA GLU A 162 26.58 1.43 45.24
C GLU A 162 26.43 0.49 44.06
N SER A 163 25.48 -0.40 44.11
CA SER A 163 25.31 -1.32 42.99
C SER A 163 23.85 -1.73 42.77
N TRP A 164 23.64 -2.35 41.61
CA TRP A 164 22.35 -2.88 41.21
C TRP A 164 22.48 -4.17 40.40
N SER A 165 21.38 -4.86 40.28
CA SER A 165 21.24 -6.05 39.44
C SER A 165 19.79 -6.27 39.03
N PHE A 166 19.59 -7.21 38.14
CA PHE A 166 18.24 -7.69 37.84
C PHE A 166 18.21 -9.18 37.53
N ARG A 167 17.01 -9.75 37.63
CA ARG A 167 16.69 -11.13 37.26
C ARG A 167 15.22 -11.29 36.92
N ASP A 168 14.79 -12.51 36.61
CA ASP A 168 13.41 -12.87 36.26
C ASP A 168 12.82 -12.00 35.17
N PHE A 169 13.65 -11.68 34.20
CA PHE A 169 13.25 -10.87 33.05
C PHE A 169 12.36 -11.69 32.10
N VAL A 170 11.16 -11.21 31.85
CA VAL A 170 10.21 -11.78 30.85
C VAL A 170 9.62 -10.66 30.01
N LEU A 171 9.76 -10.78 28.69
CA LEU A 171 9.16 -9.90 27.73
C LEU A 171 8.04 -10.65 27.01
N SER A 172 6.83 -10.12 27.09
CA SER A 172 5.64 -10.64 26.42
C SER A 172 5.04 -9.58 25.52
N VAL A 173 4.25 -9.97 24.53
CA VAL A 173 3.60 -9.02 23.60
C VAL A 173 2.12 -9.36 23.41
N GLU A 174 1.31 -8.31 23.21
CA GLU A 174 -0.01 -8.46 22.62
C GLU A 174 0.15 -8.50 21.10
N LYS A 175 -0.01 -9.71 20.54
CA LYS A 175 0.16 -9.91 19.09
C LYS A 175 -0.96 -9.24 18.31
N CYS A 176 -0.61 -8.69 17.17
CA CYS A 176 -1.58 -8.28 16.17
C CYS A 176 -2.47 -9.46 15.73
N PRO A 177 -3.70 -9.20 15.29
CA PRO A 177 -4.53 -10.23 14.66
C PRO A 177 -3.81 -10.90 13.49
N ASN A 178 -4.14 -12.16 13.23
CA ASN A 178 -3.52 -12.91 12.14
C ASN A 178 -3.69 -12.19 10.79
N GLY A 179 -2.62 -12.10 10.02
CA GLY A 179 -2.60 -11.42 8.73
C GLY A 179 -2.31 -9.92 8.80
N CYS A 180 -2.24 -9.30 9.99
CA CYS A 180 -1.88 -7.90 10.17
C CYS A 180 -0.37 -7.74 10.25
N ALA A 181 0.24 -7.00 9.35
CA ALA A 181 1.66 -6.64 9.41
C ALA A 181 1.92 -5.50 10.42
N ALA A 182 0.91 -4.68 10.71
CA ALA A 182 0.96 -3.62 11.71
C ALA A 182 -0.45 -3.41 12.30
N CYS A 183 -0.54 -3.19 13.60
CA CYS A 183 -1.80 -2.92 14.29
C CYS A 183 -1.61 -1.91 15.43
N GLN A 184 -2.72 -1.37 15.91
CA GLN A 184 -2.80 -0.62 17.16
C GLN A 184 -3.49 -1.48 18.23
N VAL A 185 -3.46 -1.02 19.46
CA VAL A 185 -4.20 -1.66 20.56
C VAL A 185 -5.69 -1.72 20.18
N ASP A 186 -6.30 -2.87 20.38
CA ASP A 186 -7.72 -3.15 20.06
C ASP A 186 -8.08 -3.20 18.57
N ASP A 187 -7.12 -3.18 17.64
CA ASP A 187 -7.41 -3.39 16.23
C ASP A 187 -7.96 -4.78 15.95
N LYS A 188 -9.03 -4.84 15.16
CA LYS A 188 -9.58 -6.09 14.63
C LYS A 188 -8.90 -6.44 13.31
N ALA A 189 -8.84 -7.73 12.98
CA ALA A 189 -8.24 -8.23 11.73
C ALA A 189 -8.77 -7.51 10.47
N GLU A 190 -10.05 -7.18 10.45
CA GLU A 190 -10.71 -6.44 9.37
C GLU A 190 -10.21 -5.00 9.19
N ASN A 191 -9.61 -4.40 10.24
CA ASN A 191 -9.17 -3.01 10.24
C ASN A 191 -7.69 -2.84 9.89
N CYS A 192 -6.89 -3.91 10.00
CA CYS A 192 -5.44 -3.79 9.79
C CYS A 192 -4.89 -4.48 8.54
N ASN A 193 -5.73 -5.20 7.79
CA ASN A 193 -5.30 -5.93 6.59
C ASN A 193 -4.91 -5.04 5.39
N PHE A 194 -5.11 -3.74 5.47
CA PHE A 194 -4.75 -2.82 4.37
C PHE A 194 -3.26 -2.46 4.33
N TRP A 195 -2.50 -2.64 5.43
CA TRP A 195 -1.06 -2.44 5.44
C TRP A 195 -0.32 -3.67 4.91
N GLN A 196 0.38 -3.51 3.79
CA GLN A 196 1.20 -4.56 3.18
C GLN A 196 2.68 -4.24 3.37
N SER A 197 3.48 -5.24 3.71
CA SER A 197 4.93 -5.09 3.80
C SER A 197 5.51 -4.82 2.40
N PHE A 198 6.37 -3.82 2.30
CA PHE A 198 6.97 -3.42 1.05
C PHE A 198 8.47 -3.75 1.01
N THR A 199 9.24 -3.18 1.92
CA THR A 199 10.70 -3.39 2.00
C THR A 199 11.20 -3.20 3.41
N SER A 200 12.35 -3.79 3.70
CA SER A 200 13.08 -3.59 4.95
C SER A 200 14.58 -3.38 4.66
N SER A 201 15.28 -2.75 5.58
CA SER A 201 16.73 -2.57 5.56
C SER A 201 17.29 -2.54 6.96
N TRP A 202 18.55 -2.94 7.11
CA TRP A 202 19.35 -2.85 8.35
C TRP A 202 18.72 -3.60 9.53
N THR A 203 18.24 -4.82 9.29
CA THR A 203 17.56 -5.65 10.29
C THR A 203 18.51 -6.56 11.07
N GLU A 204 19.74 -6.76 10.60
CA GLU A 204 20.74 -7.61 11.27
C GLU A 204 21.26 -6.99 12.57
N LEU A 205 21.40 -7.79 13.62
CA LEU A 205 21.91 -7.33 14.92
C LEU A 205 23.44 -7.09 14.91
N ASN A 206 24.17 -7.82 14.08
CA ASN A 206 25.61 -7.71 13.98
C ASN A 206 25.98 -6.69 12.89
N SER A 207 26.68 -5.63 13.28
CA SER A 207 27.13 -4.57 12.38
C SER A 207 27.94 -5.08 11.17
N ASN A 208 28.70 -6.15 11.33
CA ASN A 208 29.49 -6.74 10.23
C ASN A 208 28.63 -7.38 9.13
N LYS A 209 27.34 -7.62 9.40
CA LYS A 209 26.38 -8.16 8.42
C LYS A 209 25.49 -7.10 7.80
N LEU A 210 25.53 -5.87 8.30
CA LEU A 210 24.78 -4.77 7.74
C LEU A 210 25.51 -4.16 6.54
N GLY A 211 24.80 -4.05 5.42
CA GLY A 211 25.25 -3.38 4.22
C GLY A 211 24.49 -2.09 3.94
N ALA A 212 24.82 -1.44 2.84
CA ALA A 212 24.08 -0.27 2.37
C ALA A 212 22.67 -0.61 1.83
N ASP A 213 22.36 -1.87 1.56
CA ASP A 213 21.05 -2.37 1.08
C ASP A 213 20.50 -1.59 -0.15
N GLY A 214 21.42 -1.06 -0.99
CA GLY A 214 21.08 -0.24 -2.15
C GLY A 214 20.65 1.19 -1.80
N TRP A 215 20.97 1.68 -0.59
CA TRP A 215 20.84 3.09 -0.22
C TRP A 215 22.10 3.86 -0.61
N ASP A 216 21.92 5.03 -1.18
CA ASP A 216 22.98 5.97 -1.50
C ASP A 216 23.25 6.84 -0.27
N VAL A 217 24.55 7.13 -0.01
CA VAL A 217 24.98 8.00 1.07
C VAL A 217 25.76 9.17 0.49
N THR A 218 25.33 10.38 0.81
CA THR A 218 26.05 11.61 0.49
C THR A 218 26.37 12.36 1.78
N GLY A 219 27.51 13.04 1.85
CA GLY A 219 27.94 13.79 3.05
C GLY A 219 28.31 12.93 4.25
N GLY A 220 28.36 11.60 4.10
CA GLY A 220 28.70 10.63 5.12
C GLY A 220 29.39 9.39 4.53
N LEU A 221 29.59 8.36 5.38
CA LEU A 221 30.21 7.09 4.99
C LEU A 221 29.18 5.96 5.06
N ALA A 222 29.00 5.21 3.96
CA ALA A 222 28.11 4.03 3.87
C ALA A 222 28.72 2.81 4.61
N HIS A 223 28.93 2.95 5.90
CA HIS A 223 29.51 1.94 6.79
C HIS A 223 28.56 1.67 7.96
N SER A 224 28.66 0.49 8.55
CA SER A 224 27.90 0.12 9.74
C SER A 224 28.81 0.08 10.95
N THR A 225 28.26 0.43 12.11
CA THR A 225 28.96 0.41 13.39
C THR A 225 28.14 -0.36 14.45
N GLN A 226 28.78 -0.74 15.54
CA GLN A 226 28.08 -1.35 16.67
C GLN A 226 27.74 -0.25 17.69
N CYS A 227 26.49 -0.17 18.12
CA CYS A 227 26.03 0.70 19.18
C CYS A 227 25.39 -0.15 20.29
N GLY A 228 26.14 -0.40 21.34
CA GLY A 228 25.69 -1.28 22.42
C GLY A 228 25.24 -2.66 21.87
N PRO A 229 23.99 -3.05 22.12
CA PRO A 229 23.48 -4.36 21.73
C PRO A 229 23.20 -4.49 20.23
N ALA A 230 23.23 -3.41 19.46
CA ALA A 230 22.70 -3.34 18.09
C ALA A 230 23.74 -2.87 17.07
N GLY A 231 23.83 -3.57 15.93
CA GLY A 231 24.42 -3.03 14.71
C GLY A 231 23.53 -1.95 14.12
N ILE A 232 24.13 -0.86 13.66
CA ILE A 232 23.45 0.27 13.01
C ILE A 232 24.15 0.61 11.70
N PHE A 233 23.41 1.04 10.69
CA PHE A 233 23.94 1.62 9.48
C PHE A 233 24.30 3.09 9.75
N GLY A 234 25.53 3.48 9.51
CA GLY A 234 26.06 4.76 9.98
C GLY A 234 26.64 4.66 11.39
N GLY A 235 26.33 5.64 12.24
CA GLY A 235 26.78 5.74 13.61
C GLY A 235 27.94 6.70 13.76
N TYR A 236 28.63 6.60 14.91
CA TYR A 236 29.71 7.49 15.27
C TYR A 236 30.78 7.56 14.18
N ASP A 237 31.20 8.79 13.84
CA ASP A 237 32.20 9.10 12.80
C ASP A 237 31.79 8.61 11.38
N LYS A 238 30.52 8.26 11.14
CA LYS A 238 30.03 7.81 9.82
C LYS A 238 28.94 8.70 9.25
N MET A 239 27.92 9.02 10.03
CA MET A 239 26.80 9.87 9.63
C MET A 239 26.77 11.12 10.50
N MET A 240 27.36 12.20 10.00
CA MET A 240 27.56 13.47 10.70
C MET A 240 26.90 14.62 9.94
N ARG A 241 27.38 15.84 10.12
CA ARG A 241 26.90 17.03 9.41
C ARG A 241 26.79 16.82 7.90
N GLY A 242 25.61 17.08 7.34
CA GLY A 242 25.34 16.99 5.92
C GLY A 242 25.13 15.59 5.39
N ALA A 243 25.14 14.56 6.24
CA ALA A 243 24.86 13.19 5.82
C ALA A 243 23.40 13.03 5.38
N VAL A 244 23.20 12.42 4.21
CA VAL A 244 21.90 12.04 3.67
C VAL A 244 21.97 10.59 3.20
N VAL A 245 21.05 9.76 3.69
CA VAL A 245 20.84 8.37 3.28
C VAL A 245 19.58 8.33 2.43
N SER A 246 19.70 8.02 1.15
CA SER A 246 18.65 8.21 0.15
C SER A 246 18.40 6.96 -0.68
N LYS A 247 17.13 6.67 -0.98
CA LYS A 247 16.75 5.61 -1.93
C LYS A 247 15.44 5.93 -2.64
N VAL A 248 15.38 5.60 -3.94
CA VAL A 248 14.15 5.65 -4.72
C VAL A 248 13.59 4.24 -4.84
N HIS A 249 12.32 4.09 -4.51
CA HIS A 249 11.59 2.84 -4.57
C HIS A 249 10.46 2.91 -5.59
N LYS A 250 10.22 1.82 -6.33
CA LYS A 250 9.00 1.64 -7.13
C LYS A 250 7.96 0.95 -6.25
N VAL A 251 6.81 1.55 -6.09
CA VAL A 251 5.73 1.07 -5.21
C VAL A 251 4.51 0.70 -6.04
N LYS A 252 3.81 -0.37 -5.65
CA LYS A 252 2.51 -0.75 -6.25
C LYS A 252 1.47 0.34 -5.98
N PRO A 253 0.35 0.38 -6.74
CA PRO A 253 -0.72 1.33 -6.50
C PRO A 253 -1.17 1.36 -5.04
N HIS A 254 -1.12 2.53 -4.43
CA HIS A 254 -1.37 2.75 -3.00
C HIS A 254 -1.88 4.17 -2.74
N TYR A 255 -2.36 4.42 -1.54
CA TYR A 255 -2.82 5.74 -1.11
C TYR A 255 -2.11 6.26 0.14
N LYS A 256 -1.37 5.39 0.87
CA LYS A 256 -0.55 5.76 2.03
C LYS A 256 0.70 4.90 2.11
N LEU A 257 1.73 5.47 2.74
CA LEU A 257 2.94 4.77 3.18
C LEU A 257 3.03 4.84 4.71
N LYS A 258 3.58 3.80 5.33
CA LYS A 258 3.98 3.77 6.74
C LYS A 258 5.47 3.44 6.80
N ILE A 259 6.23 4.28 7.49
CA ILE A 259 7.67 4.10 7.67
C ILE A 259 7.91 3.87 9.16
N LYS A 260 8.58 2.78 9.49
CA LYS A 260 9.09 2.49 10.82
C LYS A 260 10.61 2.40 10.75
N VAL A 261 11.30 3.09 11.63
CA VAL A 261 12.77 3.07 11.72
C VAL A 261 13.22 3.30 13.15
N LEU A 262 14.33 2.72 13.54
CA LEU A 262 15.02 3.00 14.80
C LEU A 262 16.25 3.84 14.51
N TRP A 263 16.27 5.07 15.04
CA TRP A 263 17.41 5.96 15.02
C TRP A 263 18.33 5.67 16.19
N ALA A 264 19.63 5.77 15.98
CA ALA A 264 20.59 5.96 17.05
C ALA A 264 20.98 7.43 17.07
N LYS A 265 20.52 8.18 18.08
CA LYS A 265 21.04 9.51 18.43
C LYS A 265 22.32 9.33 19.18
N ILE A 266 23.42 9.90 18.71
CA ILE A 266 24.75 9.66 19.25
C ILE A 266 25.41 11.00 19.56
N ASP A 267 25.88 11.12 20.80
CA ASP A 267 26.64 12.23 21.36
C ASP A 267 25.87 13.56 21.49
N SER A 268 26.51 14.72 21.20
CA SER A 268 26.20 16.04 21.74
C SER A 268 25.18 16.89 21.02
N TRP A 269 24.22 16.27 20.33
CA TRP A 269 23.14 17.04 19.68
C TRP A 269 22.60 18.15 20.58
N ASP A 270 22.64 19.40 20.15
CA ASP A 270 22.29 20.58 20.95
C ASP A 270 21.15 21.44 20.35
N ASN A 271 20.16 20.79 19.83
CA ASN A 271 18.93 21.23 19.20
C ASN A 271 18.85 20.89 17.70
N GLU A 272 19.73 20.04 17.20
CA GLU A 272 19.64 19.50 15.86
C GLU A 272 18.50 18.50 15.74
N ALA A 273 18.01 18.36 14.51
CA ALA A 273 16.88 17.52 14.18
C ALA A 273 17.29 16.28 13.38
N ALA A 274 16.72 15.13 13.73
CA ALA A 274 16.57 14.00 12.83
C ALA A 274 15.37 14.23 11.90
N GLN A 275 15.53 14.00 10.61
CA GLN A 275 14.50 14.25 9.61
C GLN A 275 14.30 13.06 8.67
N ILE A 276 13.03 12.75 8.37
CA ILE A 276 12.64 11.88 7.26
C ILE A 276 11.97 12.74 6.21
N LYS A 277 12.42 12.60 4.95
CA LYS A 277 11.79 13.28 3.81
C LYS A 277 11.25 12.26 2.83
N ILE A 278 10.07 12.55 2.31
CA ILE A 278 9.44 11.82 1.21
C ILE A 278 9.30 12.79 0.04
N ASP A 279 9.92 12.43 -1.10
CA ASP A 279 9.96 13.26 -2.31
C ASP A 279 10.44 14.70 -2.03
N GLY A 280 11.43 14.83 -1.13
CA GLY A 280 12.02 16.10 -0.71
C GLY A 280 11.22 16.86 0.36
N LYS A 281 9.99 16.42 0.72
CA LYS A 281 9.17 17.05 1.77
C LYS A 281 9.46 16.40 3.12
N ILE A 282 9.69 17.20 4.17
CA ILE A 282 9.85 16.72 5.54
C ILE A 282 8.49 16.14 6.01
N VAL A 283 8.49 14.86 6.38
CA VAL A 283 7.33 14.14 6.94
C VAL A 283 7.51 13.80 8.41
N TYR A 284 8.73 13.86 8.89
CA TYR A 284 9.08 13.69 10.31
C TYR A 284 10.24 14.58 10.65
N GLU A 285 10.18 15.22 11.80
CA GLU A 285 11.27 15.98 12.41
C GLU A 285 11.21 15.83 13.94
N ARG A 286 12.32 15.47 14.57
CA ARG A 286 12.48 15.50 16.02
C ARG A 286 13.83 16.11 16.36
N ARG A 287 13.80 17.13 17.26
CA ARG A 287 14.99 17.79 17.77
C ARG A 287 15.43 17.16 19.07
N PHE A 288 16.73 17.11 19.29
CA PHE A 288 17.32 16.52 20.48
C PHE A 288 18.24 17.51 21.19
N GLN A 289 18.44 17.25 22.48
CA GLN A 289 19.38 17.98 23.32
C GLN A 289 20.54 17.06 23.73
N TRP A 290 21.68 17.64 24.07
CA TRP A 290 22.87 16.90 24.45
C TRP A 290 22.67 16.03 25.72
N TYR A 291 21.77 16.43 26.61
CA TYR A 291 21.42 15.68 27.83
C TYR A 291 20.38 14.58 27.61
N GLU A 292 19.72 14.52 26.46
CA GLU A 292 18.77 13.45 26.14
C GLU A 292 19.51 12.16 25.79
N GLY A 293 19.10 11.07 26.43
CA GLY A 293 19.65 9.74 26.24
C GLY A 293 19.73 8.94 27.53
N TYR A 294 20.27 7.74 27.42
CA TYR A 294 20.41 6.84 28.56
C TYR A 294 21.43 7.37 29.57
N PHE A 295 21.24 7.01 30.83
CA PHE A 295 22.26 7.24 31.83
C PHE A 295 23.40 6.22 31.65
N GLY A 296 24.59 6.72 31.29
CA GLY A 296 25.71 5.92 30.82
C GLY A 296 25.72 5.78 29.29
N LYS A 297 26.89 5.57 28.76
CA LYS A 297 27.17 5.64 27.33
C LYS A 297 27.18 4.27 26.70
N ILE A 298 26.33 4.04 25.70
CA ILE A 298 26.30 2.78 24.96
C ILE A 298 27.13 2.80 23.67
N CYS A 299 27.28 3.97 23.03
CA CYS A 299 28.14 4.19 21.86
C CYS A 299 28.47 5.67 21.70
N GLY A 300 29.35 6.02 20.76
CA GLY A 300 29.75 7.39 20.46
C GLY A 300 31.22 7.67 20.72
N CYS A 301 31.60 8.95 20.79
CA CYS A 301 32.96 9.40 20.95
C CYS A 301 33.61 8.87 22.25
N PRO A 302 34.70 8.14 22.22
CA PRO A 302 35.29 7.52 23.42
C PRO A 302 35.77 8.50 24.48
N VAL A 303 35.98 9.76 24.10
CA VAL A 303 36.60 10.77 24.98
C VAL A 303 35.59 11.53 25.83
N PHE A 304 34.35 11.68 25.35
CA PHE A 304 33.31 12.47 26.00
C PHE A 304 32.18 11.60 26.56
N GLU A 305 31.55 12.05 27.63
CA GLU A 305 30.44 11.34 28.31
C GLU A 305 29.05 11.79 27.83
N TRP A 306 28.96 12.22 26.56
CA TRP A 306 27.65 12.57 25.98
C TRP A 306 26.73 11.36 25.84
N LYS A 307 25.44 11.61 25.96
CA LYS A 307 24.44 10.56 25.97
C LYS A 307 24.06 10.11 24.56
N SER A 308 23.83 8.82 24.42
CA SER A 308 23.26 8.23 23.24
C SER A 308 21.98 7.48 23.57
N MET A 309 21.09 7.33 22.58
CA MET A 309 19.84 6.60 22.74
C MET A 309 19.33 6.07 21.41
N PHE A 310 18.54 5.04 21.47
CA PHE A 310 17.73 4.59 20.35
C PHE A 310 16.36 5.26 20.37
N VAL A 311 15.87 5.70 19.20
CA VAL A 311 14.63 6.46 19.06
C VAL A 311 13.75 5.78 18.04
N ARG A 312 12.62 5.24 18.47
CA ARG A 312 11.65 4.63 17.59
C ARG A 312 10.83 5.69 16.86
N THR A 313 10.82 5.62 15.56
CA THR A 313 10.02 6.52 14.71
C THR A 313 9.05 5.69 13.88
N GLU A 314 7.79 6.10 13.92
CA GLU A 314 6.73 5.60 13.06
C GLU A 314 5.98 6.79 12.46
N VAL A 315 5.85 6.83 11.13
CA VAL A 315 5.16 7.91 10.43
C VAL A 315 4.29 7.37 9.31
N ASP A 316 3.06 7.88 9.24
CA ASP A 316 2.11 7.63 8.18
C ASP A 316 2.08 8.83 7.22
N VAL A 317 2.20 8.56 5.92
CA VAL A 317 2.29 9.59 4.89
C VAL A 317 1.28 9.31 3.78
N ASP A 318 0.48 10.30 3.42
CA ASP A 318 -0.35 10.22 2.21
C ASP A 318 0.56 10.30 0.98
N HIS A 319 0.50 9.27 0.14
CA HIS A 319 1.30 9.15 -1.06
C HIS A 319 0.61 8.25 -2.08
N THR A 320 0.73 8.58 -3.37
CA THR A 320 0.06 7.86 -4.47
C THR A 320 0.95 7.65 -5.70
N GLY A 321 2.20 8.13 -5.65
CA GLY A 321 3.13 8.03 -6.78
C GLY A 321 3.62 6.59 -7.04
N GLU A 322 3.90 6.25 -8.29
CA GLU A 322 4.52 4.96 -8.67
C GLU A 322 5.95 4.80 -8.14
N GLN A 323 6.58 5.90 -7.78
CA GLN A 323 7.90 5.95 -7.18
C GLN A 323 7.86 6.84 -5.95
N VAL A 324 8.67 6.51 -4.97
CA VAL A 324 8.87 7.30 -3.76
C VAL A 324 10.36 7.43 -3.48
N LYS A 325 10.83 8.64 -3.26
CA LYS A 325 12.17 8.91 -2.75
C LYS A 325 12.11 9.09 -1.24
N VAL A 326 12.83 8.26 -0.52
CA VAL A 326 12.95 8.34 0.94
C VAL A 326 14.34 8.84 1.28
N ASP A 327 14.43 9.93 2.07
CA ASP A 327 15.69 10.47 2.58
C ASP A 327 15.68 10.47 4.12
N PHE A 328 16.73 9.94 4.73
CA PHE A 328 17.04 10.11 6.15
C PHE A 328 18.20 11.09 6.26
N THR A 329 18.04 12.14 7.04
CA THR A 329 19.06 13.18 7.23
C THR A 329 18.92 13.85 8.58
N SER A 330 19.81 14.76 8.88
CA SER A 330 19.82 15.54 10.11
C SER A 330 20.19 16.99 9.84
N THR A 331 20.02 17.85 10.85
CA THR A 331 20.52 19.22 10.82
C THR A 331 21.79 19.38 11.65
N LEU A 332 22.54 18.28 11.86
CA LEU A 332 23.84 18.29 12.55
C LEU A 332 24.78 19.34 11.95
N ASP A 333 25.46 20.11 12.79
CA ASP A 333 26.34 21.17 12.37
C ASP A 333 27.81 20.95 12.76
N GLU A 334 28.11 19.89 13.53
CA GLU A 334 29.44 19.45 13.89
C GLU A 334 29.84 18.11 13.24
N ILE A 335 31.13 17.82 13.15
CA ILE A 335 31.67 16.64 12.45
C ILE A 335 32.39 15.64 13.37
N GLU A 336 32.69 16.00 14.62
CA GLU A 336 33.51 15.16 15.51
C GLU A 336 32.72 14.57 16.68
N ASN A 337 31.60 15.17 17.03
CA ASN A 337 30.87 14.92 18.29
C ASN A 337 29.36 14.76 18.12
N GLU A 338 28.88 14.71 16.91
CA GLU A 338 27.46 14.51 16.60
C GLU A 338 27.31 13.49 15.49
N SER A 339 26.53 12.48 15.73
CA SER A 339 26.31 11.43 14.71
C SER A 339 24.93 10.80 14.84
N PHE A 340 24.53 10.13 13.79
CA PHE A 340 23.35 9.26 13.82
C PHE A 340 23.61 7.93 13.15
N GLY A 341 22.78 6.96 13.48
CA GLY A 341 22.72 5.67 12.80
C GLY A 341 21.27 5.23 12.62
N LEU A 342 21.06 4.30 11.72
CA LEU A 342 19.76 3.78 11.36
C LEU A 342 19.73 2.26 11.48
N ARG A 343 18.60 1.70 11.95
CA ARG A 343 18.32 0.27 11.87
C ARG A 343 16.83 0.00 11.82
N ASP A 344 16.47 -1.24 11.56
CA ASP A 344 15.09 -1.72 11.56
C ASP A 344 14.16 -0.84 10.74
N LEU A 345 14.60 -0.49 9.54
CA LEU A 345 13.74 0.20 8.61
C LEU A 345 12.77 -0.78 7.99
N TYR A 346 11.49 -0.47 8.13
CA TYR A 346 10.38 -1.15 7.45
C TYR A 346 9.48 -0.12 6.79
N ILE A 347 9.18 -0.35 5.53
CA ILE A 347 8.23 0.46 4.77
C ILE A 347 7.05 -0.43 4.40
N PHE A 348 5.85 0.04 4.72
CA PHE A 348 4.59 -0.57 4.35
C PHE A 348 3.82 0.38 3.44
N TYR A 349 2.93 -0.16 2.63
CA TYR A 349 1.99 0.62 1.84
C TYR A 349 0.55 0.16 2.08
N ALA A 350 -0.38 1.08 2.02
CA ALA A 350 -1.81 0.81 2.02
C ALA A 350 -2.27 0.70 0.56
N ALA A 351 -2.54 -0.52 0.11
CA ALA A 351 -2.83 -0.82 -1.28
C ALA A 351 -4.18 -0.28 -1.73
N CYS A 352 -4.25 0.13 -2.99
CA CYS A 352 -5.53 0.30 -3.68
C CYS A 352 -6.24 -1.05 -3.84
N ALA A 353 -7.55 -1.01 -4.07
CA ALA A 353 -8.31 -2.19 -4.48
C ALA A 353 -7.71 -2.83 -5.75
N ASP A 354 -8.00 -4.10 -5.97
CA ASP A 354 -7.48 -4.86 -7.11
C ASP A 354 -7.78 -4.15 -8.44
N ASN A 355 -6.76 -4.12 -9.31
CA ASN A 355 -6.83 -3.50 -10.64
C ASN A 355 -7.08 -1.99 -10.65
N CYS A 356 -6.95 -1.32 -9.52
CA CYS A 356 -6.99 0.13 -9.40
C CYS A 356 -5.57 0.69 -9.45
N ALA A 357 -5.30 1.63 -10.34
CA ALA A 357 -4.00 2.28 -10.49
C ALA A 357 -3.84 3.50 -9.58
N GLU A 358 -4.94 4.22 -9.30
CA GLU A 358 -4.94 5.40 -8.42
C GLU A 358 -6.19 5.36 -7.53
N CYS A 359 -6.03 5.51 -6.21
CA CYS A 359 -7.13 5.44 -5.26
C CYS A 359 -6.98 6.45 -4.10
N THR A 360 -8.06 6.62 -3.34
CA THR A 360 -8.09 7.41 -2.11
C THR A 360 -8.31 6.56 -0.85
N GLY A 361 -8.45 5.24 -1.00
CA GLY A 361 -8.72 4.30 0.07
C GLY A 361 -8.71 2.85 -0.43
N PRO A 362 -8.96 1.87 0.44
CA PRO A 362 -8.81 0.45 0.14
C PRO A 362 -9.99 -0.19 -0.61
N LYS A 363 -11.14 0.50 -0.71
CA LYS A 363 -12.36 -0.06 -1.29
C LYS A 363 -12.39 0.13 -2.80
N ASP A 364 -13.14 -0.73 -3.50
CA ASP A 364 -13.40 -0.57 -4.94
C ASP A 364 -13.93 0.83 -5.26
N SER A 365 -14.87 1.35 -4.42
CA SER A 365 -15.46 2.68 -4.57
C SER A 365 -14.47 3.84 -4.41
N ASP A 366 -13.30 3.60 -3.84
CA ASP A 366 -12.27 4.61 -3.62
C ASP A 366 -11.32 4.73 -4.82
N CYS A 367 -11.51 3.87 -5.84
CA CYS A 367 -10.71 3.90 -7.05
C CYS A 367 -11.02 5.14 -7.90
N LYS A 368 -9.98 5.83 -8.33
CA LYS A 368 -10.06 7.00 -9.21
C LYS A 368 -9.70 6.66 -10.64
N LYS A 369 -8.80 5.69 -10.82
CA LYS A 369 -8.33 5.26 -12.12
C LYS A 369 -7.96 3.78 -12.08
N CYS A 370 -8.50 3.02 -13.02
CA CYS A 370 -8.16 1.61 -13.14
C CYS A 370 -6.81 1.38 -13.82
N ALA A 371 -6.23 0.21 -13.58
CA ALA A 371 -5.05 -0.26 -14.28
C ALA A 371 -5.33 -0.43 -15.78
N ASN A 372 -4.27 -0.52 -16.59
CA ASN A 372 -4.39 -0.76 -18.03
C ASN A 372 -5.25 -2.00 -18.31
N ASN A 373 -6.13 -1.93 -19.31
CA ASN A 373 -7.12 -2.94 -19.68
C ASN A 373 -8.27 -3.15 -18.67
N TRP A 374 -8.47 -2.20 -17.74
CA TRP A 374 -9.59 -2.17 -16.82
C TRP A 374 -10.33 -0.85 -16.92
N ALA A 375 -11.65 -0.85 -16.75
CA ALA A 375 -12.50 0.34 -16.76
C ALA A 375 -13.27 0.47 -15.44
N LEU A 376 -13.49 1.70 -15.01
CA LEU A 376 -14.30 2.00 -13.83
C LEU A 376 -15.78 1.90 -14.19
N VAL A 377 -16.46 0.84 -13.74
CA VAL A 377 -17.89 0.59 -14.00
C VAL A 377 -18.60 0.42 -12.66
N GLY A 378 -19.57 1.29 -12.37
CA GLY A 378 -20.30 1.26 -11.12
C GLY A 378 -19.44 1.36 -9.86
N GLY A 379 -18.31 2.09 -9.93
CA GLY A 379 -17.37 2.27 -8.81
C GLY A 379 -16.40 1.10 -8.60
N LYS A 380 -16.28 0.18 -9.57
CA LYS A 380 -15.33 -0.95 -9.51
C LYS A 380 -14.52 -1.04 -10.80
N CYS A 381 -13.26 -1.44 -10.70
CA CYS A 381 -12.46 -1.78 -11.86
C CYS A 381 -12.88 -3.15 -12.40
N GLN A 382 -13.44 -3.15 -13.59
CA GLN A 382 -13.80 -4.37 -14.33
C GLN A 382 -12.84 -4.53 -15.49
N ALA A 383 -12.44 -5.77 -15.78
CA ALA A 383 -11.63 -6.07 -16.95
C ALA A 383 -12.33 -5.50 -18.18
N LEU A 384 -11.59 -4.73 -18.97
CA LEU A 384 -12.10 -4.33 -20.28
C LEU A 384 -12.28 -5.62 -21.06
N PRO A 385 -13.49 -5.92 -21.54
CA PRO A 385 -13.67 -7.00 -22.48
C PRO A 385 -12.78 -6.74 -23.71
N ASN A 386 -12.54 -7.77 -24.51
CA ASN A 386 -11.78 -7.67 -25.75
C ASN A 386 -12.53 -6.76 -26.72
N PHE A 387 -12.39 -5.45 -26.55
CA PHE A 387 -12.90 -4.50 -27.51
C PHE A 387 -12.08 -4.56 -28.79
N VAL A 388 -12.77 -4.71 -29.92
CA VAL A 388 -12.20 -4.67 -31.25
C VAL A 388 -12.35 -3.27 -31.79
N LEU A 389 -11.26 -2.70 -32.31
CA LEU A 389 -11.31 -1.38 -32.94
C LEU A 389 -12.16 -1.44 -34.22
N LEU A 390 -13.22 -0.64 -34.27
CA LEU A 390 -14.08 -0.53 -35.43
C LEU A 390 -13.59 0.57 -36.38
N GLU A 391 -13.29 1.74 -35.84
CA GLU A 391 -12.81 2.88 -36.61
C GLU A 391 -11.95 3.79 -35.75
N GLN A 392 -10.98 4.44 -36.41
CA GLN A 392 -10.20 5.54 -35.85
C GLN A 392 -10.03 6.65 -36.90
N SER A 393 -10.10 7.91 -36.43
CA SER A 393 -10.02 9.09 -37.31
C SER A 393 -9.38 10.25 -36.56
N PHE A 394 -8.73 11.14 -37.32
CA PHE A 394 -8.22 12.42 -36.81
C PHE A 394 -7.11 12.28 -35.77
N LEU A 395 -6.25 11.27 -35.94
CA LEU A 395 -5.12 11.00 -35.03
C LEU A 395 -3.88 11.82 -35.42
N GLU A 396 -3.74 12.16 -36.69
CA GLU A 396 -2.62 12.93 -37.21
C GLU A 396 -2.69 14.39 -36.77
N ASP A 397 -1.54 15.04 -36.58
CA ASP A 397 -1.52 16.46 -36.21
C ASP A 397 -2.14 17.37 -37.26
N LYS A 398 -2.07 17.01 -38.53
CA LYS A 398 -2.64 17.75 -39.65
C LYS A 398 -3.54 16.88 -40.52
N PHE A 399 -4.76 17.32 -40.72
CA PHE A 399 -5.73 16.74 -41.66
C PHE A 399 -6.66 17.82 -42.21
N THR A 400 -7.29 17.55 -43.34
CA THR A 400 -8.22 18.46 -44.01
C THR A 400 -9.60 17.86 -44.25
N GLY A 401 -9.70 16.53 -44.24
CA GLY A 401 -10.95 15.81 -44.45
C GLY A 401 -11.70 15.53 -43.16
N ILE A 402 -12.98 15.28 -43.22
CA ILE A 402 -13.84 14.95 -42.08
C ILE A 402 -14.33 13.48 -42.09
N ASN A 403 -13.69 12.63 -42.89
CA ASN A 403 -13.85 11.16 -42.86
C ASN A 403 -15.32 10.67 -42.77
N GLY A 404 -16.19 11.25 -43.62
CA GLY A 404 -17.61 10.88 -43.69
C GLY A 404 -18.50 11.42 -42.57
N TRP A 405 -17.98 12.27 -41.67
CA TRP A 405 -18.82 13.01 -40.74
C TRP A 405 -19.65 14.07 -41.45
N ILE A 406 -20.85 14.30 -40.98
CA ILE A 406 -21.77 15.33 -41.49
C ILE A 406 -21.87 16.41 -40.44
N LEU A 407 -21.48 17.63 -40.82
CA LEU A 407 -21.64 18.80 -39.95
C LEU A 407 -22.92 19.54 -40.39
N THR A 408 -23.70 20.00 -39.41
CA THR A 408 -24.87 20.84 -39.61
C THR A 408 -24.79 22.07 -38.73
N ASN A 409 -25.32 23.18 -39.21
CA ASN A 409 -25.25 24.50 -38.58
C ASN A 409 -23.82 24.99 -38.32
N ASN A 410 -22.82 24.39 -38.96
CA ASN A 410 -21.47 24.90 -38.96
C ASN A 410 -21.33 26.11 -39.90
N LYS A 411 -20.31 26.93 -39.68
CA LYS A 411 -20.06 28.07 -40.58
C LYS A 411 -19.76 27.60 -41.99
N ALA A 412 -20.49 28.15 -42.94
CA ALA A 412 -20.50 27.69 -44.33
C ALA A 412 -19.09 27.59 -44.95
N GLY A 413 -18.80 26.44 -45.58
CA GLY A 413 -17.54 26.19 -46.30
C GLY A 413 -16.35 25.81 -45.42
N ARG A 414 -16.51 25.69 -44.11
CA ARG A 414 -15.44 25.32 -43.17
C ARG A 414 -15.83 24.08 -42.36
N THR A 415 -14.91 23.13 -42.27
CA THR A 415 -15.15 21.86 -41.58
C THR A 415 -14.03 21.49 -40.57
N VAL A 416 -12.84 22.07 -40.77
CA VAL A 416 -11.65 21.80 -39.97
C VAL A 416 -10.99 23.11 -39.57
N ALA A 417 -10.64 23.25 -38.30
CA ALA A 417 -9.80 24.32 -37.79
C ALA A 417 -8.48 23.75 -37.27
N GLU A 418 -7.56 24.65 -37.02
CA GLU A 418 -6.29 24.34 -36.35
C GLU A 418 -6.21 25.03 -35.01
N CYS A 419 -5.71 24.33 -33.98
CA CYS A 419 -5.45 24.86 -32.66
C CYS A 419 -4.08 24.37 -32.20
N ASN A 420 -3.19 25.29 -31.86
CA ASN A 420 -1.84 24.98 -31.37
C ASN A 420 -1.10 23.93 -32.23
N GLY A 421 -1.16 24.08 -33.54
CA GLY A 421 -0.49 23.21 -34.49
C GLY A 421 -1.20 21.88 -34.79
N LYS A 422 -2.40 21.63 -34.24
CA LYS A 422 -3.18 20.42 -34.44
C LYS A 422 -4.50 20.71 -35.11
N SER A 423 -4.85 19.93 -36.13
CA SER A 423 -6.15 19.98 -36.78
C SER A 423 -7.23 19.32 -35.94
N MET A 424 -8.46 19.84 -35.99
CA MET A 424 -9.65 19.27 -35.38
C MET A 424 -10.86 19.42 -36.30
N VAL A 425 -11.82 18.51 -36.22
CA VAL A 425 -13.13 18.66 -36.86
C VAL A 425 -13.90 19.74 -36.11
N GLY A 426 -14.46 20.71 -36.82
CA GLY A 426 -15.01 21.90 -36.19
C GLY A 426 -13.92 22.87 -35.74
N GLY A 427 -14.04 23.39 -34.53
CA GLY A 427 -13.11 24.33 -33.91
C GLY A 427 -13.54 25.78 -34.03
N PHE A 428 -12.60 26.69 -33.77
CA PHE A 428 -12.84 28.12 -33.74
C PHE A 428 -13.50 28.64 -35.03
N ASP A 429 -14.54 29.46 -34.83
CA ASP A 429 -15.33 30.10 -35.88
C ASP A 429 -15.97 29.08 -36.87
N ILE A 430 -16.22 27.82 -36.40
CA ILE A 430 -16.88 26.78 -37.19
C ILE A 430 -18.11 26.18 -36.48
N MET A 431 -17.97 25.71 -35.26
CA MET A 431 -19.02 24.99 -34.52
C MET A 431 -19.48 25.83 -33.33
N GLY A 432 -20.55 26.61 -33.47
CA GLY A 432 -21.19 27.43 -32.44
C GLY A 432 -22.61 26.98 -32.13
N ILE A 433 -23.52 27.95 -31.94
CA ILE A 433 -24.93 27.73 -31.63
C ILE A 433 -25.59 26.71 -32.56
N GLY A 434 -26.20 25.67 -31.97
CA GLY A 434 -26.97 24.65 -32.69
C GLY A 434 -26.16 23.75 -33.62
N ALA A 435 -24.84 23.90 -33.64
CA ALA A 435 -23.97 23.05 -34.49
C ALA A 435 -23.90 21.63 -33.98
N ASN A 436 -23.86 20.68 -34.91
CA ASN A 436 -23.60 19.28 -34.57
C ASN A 436 -22.75 18.60 -35.66
N ALA A 437 -22.06 17.54 -35.24
CA ALA A 437 -21.30 16.64 -36.11
C ALA A 437 -21.81 15.22 -35.89
N LYS A 438 -22.19 14.51 -36.97
CA LYS A 438 -22.71 13.14 -36.82
C LYS A 438 -22.17 12.20 -37.89
N LYS A 439 -22.09 10.93 -37.56
CA LYS A 439 -21.72 9.83 -38.44
C LYS A 439 -22.40 8.54 -37.99
N THR A 440 -22.89 7.76 -38.97
CA THR A 440 -23.46 6.43 -38.73
C THR A 440 -22.43 5.36 -39.04
N PHE A 441 -22.30 4.40 -38.15
CA PHE A 441 -21.39 3.27 -38.24
C PHE A 441 -22.18 1.97 -38.38
N GLU A 442 -21.78 1.11 -39.30
CA GLU A 442 -22.22 -0.29 -39.35
C GLU A 442 -21.39 -1.09 -38.34
N ILE A 443 -22.03 -1.81 -37.44
CA ILE A 443 -21.33 -2.45 -36.35
C ILE A 443 -21.66 -3.96 -36.36
N PRO A 444 -20.63 -4.82 -36.26
CA PRO A 444 -20.81 -6.25 -36.07
C PRO A 444 -21.63 -6.59 -34.82
N PRO A 445 -22.15 -7.82 -34.68
CA PRO A 445 -22.85 -8.25 -33.47
C PRO A 445 -22.02 -7.99 -32.20
N HIS A 446 -22.56 -7.21 -31.27
CA HIS A 446 -21.83 -6.71 -30.11
C HIS A 446 -22.76 -6.56 -28.90
N LYS A 447 -22.14 -6.38 -27.72
CA LYS A 447 -22.82 -6.12 -26.45
C LYS A 447 -22.73 -4.64 -26.06
N ARG A 448 -21.56 -4.03 -26.26
CA ARG A 448 -21.25 -2.66 -25.86
C ARG A 448 -20.36 -1.97 -26.89
N LEU A 449 -20.40 -0.64 -26.86
CA LEU A 449 -19.47 0.21 -27.57
C LEU A 449 -18.58 0.96 -26.58
N ARG A 450 -17.37 1.30 -27.03
CA ARG A 450 -16.46 2.23 -26.36
C ARG A 450 -16.10 3.34 -27.34
N LEU A 451 -16.30 4.58 -26.91
CA LEU A 451 -15.98 5.79 -27.67
C LEU A 451 -14.87 6.55 -26.98
N GLN A 452 -13.82 6.87 -27.73
CA GLN A 452 -12.75 7.74 -27.27
C GLN A 452 -12.63 8.93 -28.20
N SER A 453 -12.43 10.13 -27.65
CA SER A 453 -12.19 11.36 -28.42
C SER A 453 -11.60 12.44 -27.53
N THR A 454 -10.83 13.37 -28.12
CA THR A 454 -10.41 14.62 -27.47
C THR A 454 -11.33 15.73 -27.98
N ILE A 455 -12.03 16.40 -27.07
CA ILE A 455 -12.94 17.51 -27.39
C ILE A 455 -12.33 18.80 -26.89
N TYR A 456 -12.36 19.83 -27.73
CA TYR A 456 -11.88 21.16 -27.41
C TYR A 456 -13.04 22.09 -27.10
N LYS A 457 -12.94 22.81 -26.00
CA LYS A 457 -13.71 23.98 -25.62
C LYS A 457 -12.91 25.19 -26.05
N ILE A 458 -13.52 26.11 -26.80
CA ILE A 458 -12.87 27.29 -27.33
C ILE A 458 -13.69 28.54 -26.99
N ASP A 459 -13.00 29.51 -26.43
CA ASP A 459 -13.49 30.82 -25.99
C ASP A 459 -14.56 30.83 -24.87
N SER A 460 -15.60 31.69 -24.98
CA SER A 460 -16.36 32.27 -23.88
C SER A 460 -17.48 31.41 -23.23
N TRP A 461 -17.42 30.09 -23.33
CA TRP A 461 -18.41 29.21 -22.67
C TRP A 461 -18.71 29.65 -21.24
N ASP A 462 -19.96 29.83 -20.85
CA ASP A 462 -20.38 30.36 -19.56
C ASP A 462 -21.35 29.46 -18.77
N GLY A 463 -21.37 28.17 -19.07
CA GLY A 463 -22.16 27.15 -18.38
C GLY A 463 -22.83 26.15 -19.30
N GLU A 464 -22.66 26.29 -20.60
CA GLU A 464 -23.21 25.41 -21.63
C GLU A 464 -22.59 24.01 -21.53
N PHE A 465 -23.30 23.07 -22.14
CA PHE A 465 -22.92 21.67 -22.17
C PHE A 465 -22.39 21.24 -23.52
N MET A 466 -21.30 20.48 -23.49
CA MET A 466 -20.90 19.60 -24.58
C MET A 466 -21.51 18.22 -24.36
N ILE A 467 -22.10 17.62 -25.41
CA ILE A 467 -22.92 16.42 -25.32
C ILE A 467 -22.52 15.45 -26.44
N ILE A 468 -22.38 14.17 -26.10
CA ILE A 468 -22.29 13.07 -27.07
C ILE A 468 -23.57 12.24 -26.96
N LYS A 469 -24.20 12.01 -28.12
CA LYS A 469 -25.39 11.15 -28.23
C LYS A 469 -25.10 9.97 -29.15
N VAL A 470 -25.69 8.83 -28.80
CA VAL A 470 -25.73 7.64 -29.65
C VAL A 470 -27.17 7.25 -29.87
N ASP A 471 -27.60 7.18 -31.12
CA ASP A 471 -29.00 6.94 -31.51
C ASP A 471 -29.98 7.90 -30.81
N GLY A 472 -29.57 9.15 -30.64
CA GLY A 472 -30.33 10.17 -29.94
C GLY A 472 -30.25 10.15 -28.42
N THR A 473 -29.68 9.12 -27.81
CA THR A 473 -29.52 8.99 -26.35
C THR A 473 -28.20 9.61 -25.89
N GLU A 474 -28.22 10.46 -24.86
CA GLU A 474 -27.03 11.05 -24.24
C GLU A 474 -26.19 9.95 -23.56
N VAL A 475 -24.93 9.80 -24.00
CA VAL A 475 -23.98 8.84 -23.42
C VAL A 475 -22.87 9.53 -22.63
N TRP A 476 -22.59 10.79 -22.94
CA TRP A 476 -21.62 11.61 -22.23
C TRP A 476 -21.99 13.09 -22.28
N LYS A 477 -21.66 13.82 -21.23
CA LYS A 477 -21.93 15.25 -21.12
C LYS A 477 -21.01 15.92 -20.11
N THR A 478 -20.56 17.12 -20.42
CA THR A 478 -19.84 17.98 -19.49
C THR A 478 -20.25 19.44 -19.70
N SER A 479 -20.15 20.26 -18.64
CA SER A 479 -20.33 21.70 -18.72
C SER A 479 -18.99 22.40 -18.54
N TRP A 480 -18.79 23.48 -19.29
CA TRP A 480 -17.62 24.31 -19.17
C TRP A 480 -18.00 25.77 -18.86
N ASN A 481 -17.02 26.52 -18.34
CA ASN A 481 -17.16 27.95 -18.05
C ASN A 481 -15.96 28.74 -18.61
N LEU A 482 -15.99 30.05 -18.49
CA LEU A 482 -14.98 30.97 -18.99
C LEU A 482 -13.55 30.63 -18.58
N GLN A 483 -13.39 30.05 -17.39
CA GLN A 483 -12.08 29.73 -16.80
C GLN A 483 -11.64 28.29 -17.04
N THR A 484 -12.45 27.48 -17.72
CA THR A 484 -12.09 26.09 -18.02
C THR A 484 -10.95 26.06 -19.05
N GLY A 485 -9.83 25.37 -18.69
CA GLY A 485 -8.66 25.19 -19.54
C GLY A 485 -7.44 26.03 -19.12
N GLY A 486 -7.61 27.22 -18.61
CA GLY A 486 -6.56 28.01 -17.97
C GLY A 486 -5.56 28.72 -18.93
N ALA A 487 -5.74 28.65 -20.24
CA ALA A 487 -4.89 29.33 -21.24
C ALA A 487 -5.67 29.62 -22.52
N ASN A 488 -5.32 30.68 -23.21
CA ASN A 488 -5.76 30.89 -24.58
C ASN A 488 -4.79 30.18 -25.52
N ILE A 489 -5.26 29.17 -26.25
CA ILE A 489 -4.45 28.36 -27.18
C ILE A 489 -4.97 28.41 -28.63
N CYS A 490 -6.24 28.77 -28.82
CA CYS A 490 -6.87 29.02 -30.11
C CYS A 490 -8.08 29.93 -29.88
N GLY A 491 -8.67 30.49 -30.92
CA GLY A 491 -9.81 31.40 -30.77
C GLY A 491 -9.44 32.87 -30.58
N GLN A 492 -10.28 33.60 -29.84
CA GLN A 492 -10.06 35.03 -29.56
C GLN A 492 -9.14 35.18 -28.33
N GLY A 493 -8.18 36.09 -28.39
CA GLY A 493 -7.11 36.26 -27.41
C GLY A 493 -7.52 36.71 -25.99
N VAL A 494 -8.79 36.64 -25.63
CA VAL A 494 -9.33 37.14 -24.34
C VAL A 494 -9.86 36.03 -23.46
N TRP A 495 -10.28 34.90 -24.01
CA TRP A 495 -10.94 33.79 -23.31
C TRP A 495 -10.05 32.56 -23.24
N TRP A 496 -10.32 31.69 -22.27
CA TRP A 496 -9.54 30.48 -22.07
C TRP A 496 -10.11 29.31 -22.86
N ASP A 497 -9.21 28.52 -23.44
CA ASP A 497 -9.51 27.30 -24.15
C ASP A 497 -9.08 26.10 -23.31
N GLY A 498 -9.70 24.98 -23.56
CA GLY A 498 -9.40 23.73 -22.89
C GLY A 498 -9.74 22.52 -23.74
N PHE A 499 -9.32 21.36 -23.30
CA PHE A 499 -9.72 20.10 -23.91
C PHE A 499 -10.04 19.06 -22.85
N THR A 500 -10.90 18.11 -23.21
CA THR A 500 -11.28 16.97 -22.38
C THR A 500 -11.14 15.69 -23.19
N ASN A 501 -10.49 14.70 -22.61
CA ASN A 501 -10.44 13.37 -23.18
C ASN A 501 -11.66 12.58 -22.72
N VAL A 502 -12.44 12.12 -23.69
CA VAL A 502 -13.59 11.26 -23.46
C VAL A 502 -13.17 9.81 -23.64
N ASP A 503 -13.63 8.93 -22.75
CA ASP A 503 -13.48 7.49 -22.85
C ASP A 503 -14.70 6.84 -22.19
N GLU A 504 -15.73 6.56 -22.99
CA GLU A 504 -17.04 6.11 -22.50
C GLU A 504 -17.41 4.75 -23.05
N ILE A 505 -17.91 3.88 -22.15
CA ILE A 505 -18.43 2.55 -22.47
C ILE A 505 -19.91 2.52 -22.17
N PHE A 506 -20.71 2.15 -23.16
CA PHE A 506 -22.17 2.09 -23.04
C PHE A 506 -22.76 0.87 -23.71
N ASN A 507 -23.94 0.43 -23.23
CA ASN A 507 -24.66 -0.68 -23.81
C ASN A 507 -25.21 -0.29 -25.18
N HIS A 508 -24.97 -1.15 -26.17
CA HIS A 508 -25.50 -1.00 -27.52
C HIS A 508 -25.49 -2.36 -28.19
N GLN A 509 -26.51 -2.67 -29.00
CA GLN A 509 -26.66 -3.99 -29.65
C GLN A 509 -27.23 -3.88 -31.08
N ALA A 510 -27.63 -2.69 -31.51
CA ALA A 510 -28.15 -2.49 -32.86
C ALA A 510 -27.05 -2.61 -33.91
N PRO A 511 -27.33 -3.10 -35.14
CA PRO A 511 -26.32 -3.27 -36.19
C PRO A 511 -25.75 -1.96 -36.71
N LYS A 512 -26.33 -0.83 -36.33
CA LYS A 512 -25.88 0.53 -36.69
C LYS A 512 -25.92 1.43 -35.48
N ALA A 513 -25.00 2.37 -35.38
CA ALA A 513 -25.03 3.43 -34.37
C ALA A 513 -24.81 4.80 -35.03
N GLU A 514 -25.72 5.76 -34.85
CA GLU A 514 -25.49 7.15 -35.17
C GLU A 514 -24.82 7.84 -33.98
N ILE A 515 -23.57 8.25 -34.12
CA ILE A 515 -22.86 9.03 -33.11
C ILE A 515 -22.97 10.51 -33.49
N MET A 516 -23.38 11.34 -32.51
CA MET A 516 -23.54 12.78 -32.66
C MET A 516 -22.82 13.52 -31.53
N PHE A 517 -21.95 14.45 -31.94
CA PHE A 517 -21.39 15.49 -31.08
C PHE A 517 -22.22 16.76 -31.24
N THR A 518 -22.64 17.37 -30.12
CA THR A 518 -23.45 18.61 -30.13
C THR A 518 -23.21 19.38 -28.84
N SER A 519 -23.69 20.61 -28.78
CA SER A 519 -23.58 21.49 -27.62
C SER A 519 -24.89 22.22 -27.34
N THR A 520 -24.96 22.88 -26.19
CA THR A 520 -26.04 23.82 -25.86
C THR A 520 -25.59 25.29 -26.03
N LEU A 521 -24.54 25.55 -26.80
CA LEU A 521 -24.07 26.91 -27.09
C LEU A 521 -25.20 27.78 -27.59
N ASP A 522 -25.24 29.00 -27.12
CA ASP A 522 -26.27 29.98 -27.47
C ASP A 522 -25.72 31.22 -28.23
N GLN A 523 -24.39 31.26 -28.47
CA GLN A 523 -23.72 32.32 -29.20
C GLN A 523 -23.10 31.83 -30.51
N ASP A 524 -22.65 32.77 -31.37
CA ASP A 524 -22.03 32.48 -32.66
C ASP A 524 -20.66 31.82 -32.48
N ALA A 525 -20.25 31.02 -33.44
CA ALA A 525 -18.99 30.28 -33.44
C ALA A 525 -17.72 31.14 -33.31
N ILE A 526 -17.81 32.45 -33.49
CA ILE A 526 -16.71 33.38 -33.24
C ILE A 526 -16.52 33.69 -31.74
N ASP A 527 -17.60 33.59 -30.95
CA ASP A 527 -17.58 33.85 -29.52
C ASP A 527 -17.45 32.56 -28.71
N GLU A 528 -18.14 31.50 -29.13
CA GLU A 528 -18.15 30.18 -28.45
C GLU A 528 -18.07 29.09 -29.48
N SER A 529 -17.08 28.24 -29.38
CA SER A 529 -16.95 27.14 -30.32
C SER A 529 -16.38 25.88 -29.71
N TRP A 530 -16.48 24.80 -30.44
CA TRP A 530 -15.94 23.49 -30.08
C TRP A 530 -15.42 22.74 -31.32
N GLY A 531 -14.57 21.77 -31.05
CA GLY A 531 -14.07 20.83 -32.03
C GLY A 531 -13.65 19.53 -31.40
N PHE A 532 -13.42 18.49 -32.21
CA PHE A 532 -12.95 17.20 -31.71
C PHE A 532 -11.90 16.60 -32.64
N ARG A 533 -11.08 15.71 -32.02
CA ARG A 533 -10.07 14.90 -32.73
C ARG A 533 -9.84 13.58 -31.98
N ASP A 534 -8.89 12.78 -32.44
CA ASP A 534 -8.48 11.51 -31.81
C ASP A 534 -9.66 10.55 -31.59
N PHE A 535 -10.59 10.53 -32.55
CA PHE A 535 -11.77 9.70 -32.48
C PHE A 535 -11.42 8.23 -32.66
N LYS A 536 -11.91 7.38 -31.76
CA LYS A 536 -11.87 5.93 -31.88
C LYS A 536 -13.19 5.34 -31.43
N LEU A 537 -13.70 4.40 -32.19
CA LEU A 537 -14.87 3.62 -31.85
C LEU A 537 -14.48 2.15 -31.80
N TRP A 538 -14.82 1.51 -30.70
CA TRP A 538 -14.56 0.12 -30.43
C TRP A 538 -15.89 -0.58 -30.15
N TYR A 539 -15.96 -1.87 -30.42
CA TYR A 539 -17.10 -2.68 -30.02
C TYR A 539 -16.65 -3.91 -29.24
N GLU A 540 -17.46 -4.35 -28.27
CA GLU A 540 -17.31 -5.62 -27.55
C GLU A 540 -18.07 -6.69 -28.34
N PRO A 541 -17.38 -7.66 -28.97
CA PRO A 541 -18.06 -8.71 -29.72
C PRO A 541 -19.08 -9.45 -28.83
N LYS A 542 -20.27 -9.69 -29.35
CA LYS A 542 -21.18 -10.65 -28.75
C LYS A 542 -20.58 -12.02 -29.00
N GLU A 543 -20.43 -12.82 -27.92
CA GLU A 543 -19.99 -14.20 -28.08
C GLU A 543 -20.92 -14.90 -29.06
N ALA A 544 -20.32 -15.55 -30.04
CA ALA A 544 -21.05 -16.37 -30.95
C ALA A 544 -21.43 -17.66 -30.21
N CYS A 545 -22.73 -17.91 -30.04
CA CYS A 545 -23.22 -19.11 -29.40
C CYS A 545 -23.86 -20.02 -30.41
N ALA A 546 -23.51 -21.31 -30.39
CA ALA A 546 -24.26 -22.36 -31.05
C ALA A 546 -25.31 -22.88 -30.10
N ILE A 547 -26.42 -23.38 -30.63
CA ILE A 547 -27.43 -24.04 -29.83
C ILE A 547 -27.44 -25.54 -30.20
N PHE A 548 -27.13 -26.38 -29.25
CA PHE A 548 -27.20 -27.83 -29.38
C PHE A 548 -28.57 -28.34 -28.96
N TYR A 549 -29.15 -29.27 -29.71
CA TYR A 549 -30.43 -29.87 -29.42
C TYR A 549 -30.32 -31.40 -29.30
N SER A 550 -31.09 -31.99 -28.37
CA SER A 550 -31.10 -33.44 -28.12
C SER A 550 -31.80 -34.26 -29.17
N GLU A 551 -32.59 -33.63 -30.05
CA GLU A 551 -33.36 -34.28 -31.14
C GLU A 551 -33.07 -33.60 -32.48
N CYS A 552 -33.43 -34.29 -33.59
CA CYS A 552 -33.36 -33.71 -34.91
C CYS A 552 -34.36 -32.55 -35.07
N ASP A 553 -34.16 -31.75 -36.11
CA ASP A 553 -35.03 -30.62 -36.49
C ASP A 553 -35.17 -29.54 -35.42
N PHE A 554 -34.06 -29.35 -34.65
CA PHE A 554 -33.97 -28.33 -33.59
C PHE A 554 -35.03 -28.53 -32.49
N LYS A 555 -35.28 -29.78 -32.11
CA LYS A 555 -36.25 -30.17 -31.09
C LYS A 555 -35.55 -30.76 -29.86
N GLY A 556 -36.37 -31.02 -28.82
CA GLY A 556 -35.92 -31.60 -27.56
C GLY A 556 -35.28 -30.57 -26.64
N ALA A 557 -34.46 -31.05 -25.69
CA ALA A 557 -33.71 -30.19 -24.81
C ALA A 557 -32.63 -29.40 -25.57
N SER A 558 -32.50 -28.10 -25.28
CA SER A 558 -31.50 -27.23 -25.91
C SER A 558 -30.45 -26.77 -24.93
N PHE A 559 -29.25 -26.62 -25.40
CA PHE A 559 -28.11 -26.12 -24.65
C PHE A 559 -27.37 -25.07 -25.50
N GLU A 560 -27.16 -23.86 -24.92
CA GLU A 560 -26.44 -22.79 -25.56
C GLU A 560 -24.95 -22.93 -25.26
N PHE A 561 -24.12 -23.03 -26.30
CA PHE A 561 -22.67 -23.21 -26.23
C PHE A 561 -21.96 -22.01 -26.86
N CYS A 562 -21.31 -21.16 -26.03
CA CYS A 562 -20.81 -19.86 -26.45
C CYS A 562 -19.27 -19.73 -26.41
N SER A 563 -18.55 -20.75 -25.96
CA SER A 563 -17.10 -20.63 -25.72
C SER A 563 -16.33 -21.90 -26.09
N LYS A 564 -15.15 -22.04 -25.56
CA LYS A 564 -14.33 -23.26 -25.65
C LYS A 564 -14.62 -24.16 -24.45
N SER A 565 -14.80 -25.43 -24.70
CA SER A 565 -14.89 -26.45 -23.67
C SER A 565 -13.84 -27.53 -23.91
N PRO A 566 -12.83 -27.67 -23.04
CA PRO A 566 -11.84 -28.73 -23.15
C PRO A 566 -12.42 -30.10 -22.77
N ASN A 567 -13.56 -30.14 -22.07
CA ASN A 567 -14.27 -31.37 -21.71
C ASN A 567 -15.74 -31.10 -21.51
N PHE A 568 -16.56 -31.60 -22.43
CA PHE A 568 -18.02 -31.42 -22.43
C PHE A 568 -18.71 -31.96 -21.16
N GLN A 569 -18.14 -32.99 -20.55
CA GLN A 569 -18.70 -33.55 -19.32
C GLN A 569 -18.53 -32.58 -18.12
N ASN A 570 -17.43 -31.87 -18.05
CA ASN A 570 -17.18 -30.92 -16.97
C ASN A 570 -18.06 -29.67 -17.10
N ASP A 571 -18.43 -29.30 -18.31
CA ASP A 571 -19.23 -28.11 -18.59
C ASP A 571 -20.74 -28.42 -18.72
N ASN A 572 -21.19 -29.62 -18.29
CA ASN A 572 -22.57 -30.09 -18.32
C ASN A 572 -23.24 -30.02 -19.70
N ILE A 573 -22.47 -30.15 -20.78
CA ILE A 573 -23.02 -30.23 -22.13
C ILE A 573 -23.70 -31.59 -22.29
N PRO A 574 -24.97 -31.63 -22.80
CA PRO A 574 -25.71 -32.86 -22.90
C PRO A 574 -24.95 -33.94 -23.68
N PRO A 575 -24.99 -35.21 -23.24
CA PRO A 575 -24.26 -36.29 -23.88
C PRO A 575 -24.82 -36.68 -25.25
N GLN A 576 -25.94 -36.10 -25.65
CA GLN A 576 -26.60 -36.38 -26.93
C GLN A 576 -26.90 -35.07 -27.66
N ILE A 577 -26.19 -34.85 -28.78
CA ILE A 577 -26.42 -33.72 -29.70
C ILE A 577 -26.92 -34.31 -31.01
N ARG A 578 -28.14 -33.91 -31.43
CA ARG A 578 -28.76 -34.38 -32.65
C ARG A 578 -28.97 -33.31 -33.72
N SER A 579 -29.09 -32.06 -33.32
CA SER A 579 -29.06 -30.92 -34.23
C SER A 579 -28.37 -29.72 -33.63
N ILE A 580 -27.84 -28.87 -34.47
CA ILE A 580 -27.03 -27.73 -34.08
C ILE A 580 -27.49 -26.51 -34.88
N LYS A 581 -27.83 -25.42 -34.20
CA LYS A 581 -27.91 -24.08 -34.80
C LYS A 581 -26.57 -23.38 -34.68
N ILE A 582 -26.09 -22.93 -35.80
CA ILE A 582 -24.80 -22.21 -35.87
C ILE A 582 -25.09 -20.70 -35.87
N PRO A 583 -24.32 -19.89 -35.09
CA PRO A 583 -24.50 -18.44 -35.14
C PRO A 583 -24.23 -17.90 -36.56
N PRO A 584 -24.86 -16.79 -36.96
CA PRO A 584 -24.62 -16.17 -38.27
C PRO A 584 -23.10 -15.96 -38.49
N GLN A 585 -22.60 -16.40 -39.66
CA GLN A 585 -21.17 -16.37 -40.00
C GLN A 585 -20.26 -17.11 -39.01
N GLY A 586 -20.80 -17.94 -38.13
CA GLY A 586 -20.06 -18.70 -37.13
C GLY A 586 -19.68 -20.11 -37.61
N ARG A 587 -18.88 -20.76 -36.81
CA ARG A 587 -18.57 -22.21 -36.95
C ARG A 587 -18.46 -22.86 -35.60
N VAL A 588 -18.79 -24.14 -35.56
CA VAL A 588 -18.61 -25.02 -34.40
C VAL A 588 -17.65 -26.11 -34.78
N THR A 589 -16.58 -26.29 -34.01
CA THR A 589 -15.66 -27.40 -34.18
C THR A 589 -15.76 -28.31 -32.96
N LEU A 590 -16.04 -29.58 -33.20
CA LEU A 590 -16.13 -30.64 -32.21
C LEU A 590 -14.96 -31.61 -32.37
N TYR A 591 -14.41 -32.07 -31.25
CA TYR A 591 -13.27 -33.00 -31.20
C TYR A 591 -13.66 -34.27 -30.47
N GLU A 592 -13.09 -35.40 -30.90
CA GLU A 592 -13.32 -36.73 -30.38
C GLU A 592 -12.88 -36.93 -28.92
N SER A 593 -11.87 -36.18 -28.48
CA SER A 593 -11.24 -36.32 -27.17
C SER A 593 -11.22 -34.99 -26.42
N THR A 594 -10.96 -35.04 -25.13
CA THR A 594 -10.72 -33.85 -24.29
C THR A 594 -9.51 -33.07 -24.80
N ASP A 595 -9.43 -31.82 -24.36
CA ASP A 595 -8.31 -30.91 -24.65
C ASP A 595 -8.05 -30.71 -26.16
N TYR A 596 -9.14 -30.72 -26.96
CA TYR A 596 -9.13 -30.47 -28.40
C TYR A 596 -8.29 -31.48 -29.20
N ASN A 597 -8.25 -32.72 -28.75
CA ASN A 597 -7.49 -33.81 -29.36
C ASN A 597 -8.40 -34.77 -30.16
N GLY A 598 -7.76 -35.58 -31.00
CA GLY A 598 -8.41 -36.62 -31.79
C GLY A 598 -9.00 -36.10 -33.11
N LYS A 599 -9.95 -36.87 -33.69
CA LYS A 599 -10.65 -36.45 -34.89
C LYS A 599 -11.49 -35.19 -34.62
N LYS A 600 -11.62 -34.32 -35.60
CA LYS A 600 -12.43 -33.11 -35.52
C LYS A 600 -13.45 -33.01 -36.64
N ILE A 601 -14.59 -32.41 -36.33
CA ILE A 601 -15.64 -32.06 -37.29
C ILE A 601 -15.97 -30.58 -37.11
N THR A 602 -16.03 -29.84 -38.21
CA THR A 602 -16.40 -28.41 -38.22
C THR A 602 -17.69 -28.21 -39.00
N TYR A 603 -18.66 -27.57 -38.36
CA TYR A 603 -19.93 -27.16 -38.97
C TYR A 603 -19.94 -25.66 -39.14
N THR A 604 -20.31 -25.18 -40.35
CA THR A 604 -20.42 -23.77 -40.71
C THR A 604 -21.85 -23.35 -41.05
N THR A 605 -22.77 -24.31 -41.06
CA THR A 605 -24.20 -24.10 -41.33
C THR A 605 -25.01 -24.95 -40.36
N ASP A 606 -26.27 -24.55 -40.15
CA ASP A 606 -27.20 -25.29 -39.33
C ASP A 606 -27.29 -26.77 -39.71
N GLN A 607 -27.26 -27.65 -38.71
CA GLN A 607 -27.38 -29.08 -38.87
C GLN A 607 -28.73 -29.54 -38.33
N ALA A 608 -29.70 -29.74 -39.22
CA ALA A 608 -31.07 -30.13 -38.81
C ALA A 608 -31.12 -31.55 -38.21
N CYS A 609 -30.24 -32.45 -38.64
CA CYS A 609 -30.15 -33.79 -38.04
C CYS A 609 -28.76 -34.38 -38.26
N ILE A 610 -28.08 -34.68 -37.17
CA ILE A 610 -26.79 -35.36 -37.14
C ILE A 610 -27.09 -36.84 -36.81
N GLN A 611 -27.06 -37.71 -37.81
CA GLN A 611 -27.45 -39.10 -37.63
C GLN A 611 -26.34 -39.98 -37.04
N ASN A 612 -25.07 -39.66 -37.31
CA ASN A 612 -23.92 -40.40 -36.81
C ASN A 612 -22.78 -39.46 -36.47
N PHE A 613 -22.41 -39.36 -35.20
CA PHE A 613 -21.05 -38.96 -34.83
C PHE A 613 -20.18 -40.19 -34.94
N ASP A 614 -19.06 -40.09 -35.67
CA ASP A 614 -18.04 -41.16 -35.73
C ASP A 614 -17.25 -41.32 -34.41
N PHE A 615 -17.64 -40.63 -33.33
CA PHE A 615 -16.98 -40.65 -32.03
C PHE A 615 -17.92 -40.47 -30.84
N SER A 616 -17.52 -40.93 -29.68
CA SER A 616 -18.30 -40.89 -28.44
C SER A 616 -18.41 -39.49 -27.86
N LEU A 617 -19.61 -39.00 -27.62
CA LEU A 617 -19.86 -37.68 -27.00
C LEU A 617 -19.39 -37.55 -25.54
N ILE A 618 -19.04 -38.68 -24.88
CA ILE A 618 -18.68 -38.69 -23.45
C ILE A 618 -17.27 -38.09 -23.21
N GLN A 619 -16.41 -38.01 -24.22
CA GLN A 619 -15.06 -37.52 -24.13
C GLN A 619 -14.78 -36.35 -25.09
N MET A 620 -15.80 -35.62 -25.47
CA MET A 620 -15.66 -34.53 -26.44
C MET A 620 -15.14 -33.23 -25.82
N SER A 621 -14.47 -32.49 -26.65
CA SER A 621 -14.21 -31.06 -26.48
C SER A 621 -14.68 -30.30 -27.71
N GLY A 622 -14.80 -28.99 -27.59
CA GLY A 622 -15.24 -28.19 -28.72
C GLY A 622 -15.07 -26.69 -28.49
N HIS A 623 -15.23 -25.94 -29.56
CA HIS A 623 -15.27 -24.49 -29.50
C HIS A 623 -16.22 -23.93 -30.56
N VAL A 624 -16.76 -22.75 -30.25
CA VAL A 624 -17.55 -21.92 -31.15
C VAL A 624 -16.75 -20.71 -31.53
N GLU A 625 -16.69 -20.42 -32.81
CA GLU A 625 -16.09 -19.19 -33.32
C GLU A 625 -17.16 -18.38 -34.07
N GLY A 626 -17.22 -17.08 -33.83
CA GLY A 626 -17.96 -16.13 -34.64
C GLY A 626 -17.18 -15.82 -35.92
N GLY A 627 -17.89 -15.71 -37.04
CA GLY A 627 -17.26 -15.37 -38.31
C GLY A 627 -16.81 -13.91 -38.31
N TRP A 628 -15.51 -13.71 -38.34
CA TRP A 628 -14.86 -12.45 -38.71
C TRP A 628 -13.99 -12.74 -39.93
N ILE A 629 -14.10 -11.89 -40.92
CA ILE A 629 -13.17 -11.86 -42.04
C ILE A 629 -11.83 -11.36 -41.45
N GLU A 630 -10.85 -12.24 -41.26
CA GLU A 630 -9.46 -11.84 -41.14
C GLU A 630 -9.12 -11.13 -42.43
N VAL A 631 -9.03 -9.81 -42.42
CA VAL A 631 -8.36 -9.07 -43.45
C VAL A 631 -6.89 -9.30 -43.21
N GLU A 632 -6.29 -10.26 -43.92
CA GLU A 632 -4.83 -10.35 -44.00
C GLU A 632 -4.30 -9.02 -44.51
N GLN A 633 -3.48 -8.37 -43.70
CA GLN A 633 -2.66 -7.22 -44.12
C GLN A 633 -1.37 -7.71 -44.78
#